data_431c466624790b8ebbeb8a8815891a36
#
_entry.id   431c466624790b8ebbeb8a8815891a36
#
_cell.length_a   1.000
_cell.length_b   1.000
_cell.length_c   1.000
_cell.angle_alpha   90.00
_cell.angle_beta   90.00
_cell.angle_gamma   90.00
#
_symmetry.space_group_name_H-M   'P 1'
#
loop_
_entity.id
_entity.type
_entity.pdbx_description
1 polymer ?
#
loop_
_entity_poly.entity_id
_entity_poly.type
_entity_poly.pdbx_seq_one_letter_code
_entity_poly.pdbx_strand_id
1 'polypeptide(L)'
;KTQQHLYIAKMENPWTMASGRVKISSPDRYYEQGELPLNEGPQILKHGKDVFVVYSCGQSWLDTYKLSYLRLKDPDADLLDPKSWIKSDKPVFEGTDQVFGVGHASFTTSPDDREHYIYYHTKKERKPGWKRDIRLQKFTFDASGVPCFGKPLPVSEKLPLPSGTAHPVKVKPMSELEKDFTQLSSTARPYTYWFWMNGNITKEGITKDLEAMHRIGIGGVFNLEGGTGIPKGPVTYLSPEWSELKAHAIKEAARLGIDYVMHNCPGWSSSGGPWITPEYSMQKLTWSETEVAGGKRVDTLLLRPVTELGYYRDIAVLAFPSFKNGKPVGFSDWQLLNNSVFNHRGKIGIQTYDKEQVIRLEDIIDLTNQVDSLGRLNWEAPLGNWTVIRLGHTSTGRKNCAAPDTGVGLECDKFSKQAIQLHFNKMMDLLYPLIKPYVHQIQIGLEIDSWEVGMQNWTSGFEGEFCERTGYDLIKYLPAMTGKIVGSKEMTERFLWDIRRVQADLLADNYYGEFRNLCNQYGLVSYCEPYDRGPMEELQIGSRVDGVMGEFWNGLSAIFQNNLMMRRTTKLASSIAHINGQKVVGAEAYTSEPESGRWQEYPFALKAVGDKAFTEGINRMVIHRYAMQPHPDAAPA
;
A
#
# COMPACT_ATOMS: atom_id res chain seq x y z
N LYS A 1 4.43 28.36 -19.19
CA LYS A 1 4.22 26.95 -19.60
C LYS A 1 5.48 26.18 -19.25
N THR A 2 5.38 25.13 -18.45
CA THR A 2 6.51 24.33 -18.01
C THR A 2 6.85 23.32 -19.11
N GLN A 3 8.06 23.39 -19.67
CA GLN A 3 8.57 22.38 -20.60
C GLN A 3 9.06 21.16 -19.82
N GLN A 4 8.86 19.97 -20.37
CA GLN A 4 9.39 18.73 -19.79
C GLN A 4 10.60 18.24 -20.60
N HIS A 5 11.70 17.93 -19.91
CA HIS A 5 12.98 17.57 -20.48
C HIS A 5 13.42 16.18 -20.02
N LEU A 6 14.32 15.54 -20.78
CA LEU A 6 14.98 14.29 -20.33
C LEU A 6 16.29 14.60 -19.64
N TYR A 7 16.51 13.88 -18.55
CA TYR A 7 17.70 13.94 -17.73
C TYR A 7 18.32 12.56 -17.54
N ILE A 8 19.62 12.51 -17.35
CA ILE A 8 20.38 11.32 -16.96
C ILE A 8 21.19 11.63 -15.71
N ALA A 9 21.41 10.63 -14.86
CA ALA A 9 22.27 10.70 -13.69
C ALA A 9 23.01 9.38 -13.51
N LYS A 10 24.20 9.43 -12.91
CA LYS A 10 24.90 8.22 -12.47
C LYS A 10 24.21 7.69 -11.21
N MET A 11 24.03 6.39 -11.15
CA MET A 11 23.47 5.69 -9.99
C MET A 11 24.60 4.90 -9.30
N GLU A 12 24.60 4.88 -8.00
CA GLU A 12 25.42 4.00 -7.18
C GLU A 12 24.82 2.59 -7.11
N ASN A 13 23.50 2.55 -6.97
CA ASN A 13 22.66 1.38 -6.98
C ASN A 13 21.28 1.77 -7.58
N PRO A 14 20.31 0.86 -7.79
CA PRO A 14 19.05 1.18 -8.46
C PRO A 14 18.22 2.32 -7.85
N TRP A 15 18.48 2.72 -6.61
CA TRP A 15 17.72 3.75 -5.89
C TRP A 15 18.53 4.93 -5.38
N THR A 16 19.87 4.93 -5.52
CA THR A 16 20.74 6.00 -5.03
C THR A 16 21.46 6.71 -6.18
N MET A 17 21.22 8.01 -6.34
CA MET A 17 21.93 8.82 -7.33
C MET A 17 23.35 9.15 -6.84
N ALA A 18 24.35 8.86 -7.67
CA ALA A 18 25.77 9.16 -7.43
C ALA A 18 26.24 10.44 -8.14
N SER A 19 25.37 11.14 -8.89
CA SER A 19 25.70 12.41 -9.54
C SER A 19 24.49 13.35 -9.61
N GLY A 20 24.74 14.62 -9.90
CA GLY A 20 23.69 15.55 -10.31
C GLY A 20 23.04 15.11 -11.63
N ARG A 21 21.80 15.53 -11.85
CA ARG A 21 21.07 15.27 -13.10
C ARG A 21 21.60 16.14 -14.23
N VAL A 22 21.91 15.52 -15.36
CA VAL A 22 22.33 16.19 -16.59
C VAL A 22 21.20 16.16 -17.62
N LYS A 23 20.85 17.30 -18.15
CA LYS A 23 19.81 17.41 -19.19
C LYS A 23 20.36 16.96 -20.54
N ILE A 24 19.79 15.89 -21.12
CA ILE A 24 20.21 15.30 -22.41
C ILE A 24 19.26 15.59 -23.56
N SER A 25 18.02 16.03 -23.29
CA SER A 25 17.08 16.45 -24.33
C SER A 25 16.13 17.55 -23.83
N SER A 26 15.82 18.47 -24.71
CA SER A 26 14.73 19.45 -24.60
C SER A 26 13.77 19.25 -25.76
N PRO A 27 12.49 19.61 -25.66
CA PRO A 27 11.53 19.50 -26.77
C PRO A 27 11.78 20.65 -27.79
N ASP A 28 12.81 20.52 -28.63
CA ASP A 28 13.29 21.51 -29.57
C ASP A 28 13.05 21.16 -31.04
N ARG A 29 12.55 19.96 -31.34
CA ARG A 29 12.21 19.55 -32.70
C ARG A 29 10.76 19.94 -33.04
N TYR A 30 10.46 20.15 -34.33
CA TYR A 30 9.14 20.56 -34.83
C TYR A 30 8.01 19.62 -34.36
N TYR A 31 8.26 18.32 -34.30
CA TYR A 31 7.29 17.29 -33.91
C TYR A 31 7.05 17.20 -32.41
N GLU A 32 7.88 17.85 -31.60
CA GLU A 32 7.78 17.91 -30.14
C GLU A 32 7.03 19.16 -29.65
N GLN A 33 6.75 20.08 -30.59
CA GLN A 33 6.06 21.32 -30.28
C GLN A 33 4.55 21.09 -30.14
N GLY A 34 3.87 22.01 -29.47
CA GLY A 34 2.45 21.98 -29.20
C GLY A 34 2.07 22.95 -28.10
N GLU A 35 0.89 22.81 -27.53
CA GLU A 35 0.47 23.65 -26.40
C GLU A 35 1.37 23.47 -25.18
N LEU A 36 1.87 22.26 -24.99
CA LEU A 36 2.81 21.89 -23.94
C LEU A 36 3.95 21.06 -24.55
N PRO A 37 5.08 21.70 -24.94
CA PRO A 37 6.24 20.99 -25.44
C PRO A 37 6.82 20.07 -24.37
N LEU A 38 6.96 18.76 -24.64
CA LEU A 38 7.47 17.81 -23.68
C LEU A 38 8.19 16.61 -24.32
N ASN A 39 9.18 16.10 -23.57
CA ASN A 39 9.80 14.80 -23.76
C ASN A 39 9.59 14.00 -22.46
N GLU A 40 9.03 12.79 -22.54
CA GLU A 40 8.70 11.97 -21.37
C GLU A 40 8.82 10.47 -21.65
N GLY A 41 8.68 9.65 -20.60
CA GLY A 41 8.64 8.19 -20.71
C GLY A 41 9.87 7.58 -21.38
N PRO A 42 11.11 7.96 -21.00
CA PRO A 42 12.31 7.42 -21.64
C PRO A 42 12.49 5.93 -21.31
N GLN A 43 12.85 5.15 -22.34
CA GLN A 43 13.22 3.74 -22.21
C GLN A 43 14.52 3.49 -22.96
N ILE A 44 15.39 2.70 -22.36
CA ILE A 44 16.64 2.30 -23.00
C ILE A 44 16.39 1.13 -23.94
N LEU A 45 16.88 1.26 -25.17
CA LEU A 45 16.91 0.19 -26.17
C LEU A 45 18.35 -0.02 -26.58
N LYS A 46 18.81 -1.28 -26.51
CA LYS A 46 20.17 -1.66 -26.92
C LYS A 46 20.11 -2.62 -28.09
N HIS A 47 21.02 -2.45 -29.04
CA HIS A 47 21.21 -3.39 -30.14
C HIS A 47 22.70 -3.50 -30.48
N GLY A 48 23.31 -4.64 -30.17
CA GLY A 48 24.75 -4.79 -30.22
C GLY A 48 25.46 -3.77 -29.31
N LYS A 49 26.26 -2.88 -29.90
CA LYS A 49 26.91 -1.77 -29.21
C LYS A 49 26.11 -0.46 -29.21
N ASP A 50 25.06 -0.37 -30.00
CA ASP A 50 24.22 0.82 -30.09
C ASP A 50 23.33 0.98 -28.87
N VAL A 51 23.22 2.20 -28.37
CA VAL A 51 22.37 2.59 -27.24
C VAL A 51 21.44 3.71 -27.67
N PHE A 52 20.15 3.50 -27.44
CA PHE A 52 19.09 4.46 -27.72
C PHE A 52 18.34 4.78 -26.42
N VAL A 53 17.97 6.04 -26.26
CA VAL A 53 16.93 6.48 -25.31
C VAL A 53 15.70 6.77 -26.12
N VAL A 54 14.78 5.83 -26.21
CA VAL A 54 13.48 6.04 -26.88
C VAL A 54 12.56 6.74 -25.91
N TYR A 55 11.92 7.82 -26.35
CA TYR A 55 11.06 8.65 -25.52
C TYR A 55 9.81 9.08 -26.26
N SER A 56 8.83 9.51 -25.49
CA SER A 56 7.58 10.05 -26.03
C SER A 56 7.61 11.56 -26.11
N CYS A 57 6.95 12.11 -27.11
CA CYS A 57 6.82 13.55 -27.32
C CYS A 57 5.38 13.94 -27.72
N GLY A 58 5.03 15.19 -27.39
CA GLY A 58 3.66 15.69 -27.45
C GLY A 58 2.85 15.31 -26.21
N GLN A 59 1.60 15.73 -26.18
CA GLN A 59 0.72 15.51 -25.03
C GLN A 59 0.10 14.10 -25.08
N SER A 60 0.31 13.32 -24.04
CA SER A 60 -0.14 11.94 -23.97
C SER A 60 -1.67 11.75 -23.94
N TRP A 61 -2.44 12.80 -23.73
CA TRP A 61 -3.92 12.81 -23.82
C TRP A 61 -4.45 13.19 -25.20
N LEU A 62 -3.56 13.51 -26.18
CA LEU A 62 -3.91 13.82 -27.55
C LEU A 62 -3.62 12.67 -28.50
N ASP A 63 -4.26 12.66 -29.64
CA ASP A 63 -4.05 11.67 -30.70
C ASP A 63 -2.74 11.85 -31.48
N THR A 64 -2.05 12.98 -31.27
CA THR A 64 -0.76 13.34 -31.87
C THR A 64 0.46 12.85 -31.09
N TYR A 65 0.27 12.17 -29.96
CA TYR A 65 1.34 11.58 -29.16
C TYR A 65 2.14 10.55 -29.98
N LYS A 66 3.47 10.57 -29.85
CA LYS A 66 4.38 9.78 -30.70
C LYS A 66 5.72 9.50 -30.03
N LEU A 67 6.55 8.67 -30.65
CA LEU A 67 7.89 8.35 -30.15
C LEU A 67 8.99 8.98 -31.01
N SER A 68 10.10 9.31 -30.33
CA SER A 68 11.39 9.63 -30.92
C SER A 68 12.51 8.98 -30.15
N TYR A 69 13.78 9.18 -30.54
CA TYR A 69 14.92 8.68 -29.80
C TYR A 69 16.10 9.66 -29.76
N LEU A 70 16.96 9.43 -28.76
CA LEU A 70 18.36 9.85 -28.74
C LEU A 70 19.22 8.62 -29.01
N ARG A 71 20.20 8.69 -29.90
CA ARG A 71 21.20 7.64 -30.13
C ARG A 71 22.54 8.11 -29.57
N LEU A 72 23.24 7.23 -28.86
CA LEU A 72 24.61 7.49 -28.43
C LEU A 72 25.53 7.53 -29.68
N LYS A 73 26.37 8.54 -29.82
CA LYS A 73 27.25 8.76 -30.98
C LYS A 73 28.29 7.66 -31.14
N ASP A 74 28.82 7.23 -30.02
CA ASP A 74 29.86 6.23 -29.92
C ASP A 74 29.57 5.37 -28.68
N PRO A 75 29.73 4.04 -28.75
CA PRO A 75 29.51 3.15 -27.61
C PRO A 75 30.31 3.51 -26.34
N ASP A 76 31.47 4.11 -26.51
CA ASP A 76 32.37 4.48 -25.43
C ASP A 76 32.25 5.96 -25.02
N ALA A 77 31.27 6.71 -25.59
CA ALA A 77 31.02 8.10 -25.27
C ALA A 77 30.51 8.28 -23.83
N ASP A 78 30.87 9.38 -23.19
CA ASP A 78 30.36 9.72 -21.87
C ASP A 78 28.84 9.95 -21.93
N LEU A 79 28.10 9.11 -21.21
CA LEU A 79 26.64 9.19 -21.14
C LEU A 79 26.14 10.47 -20.46
N LEU A 80 26.98 11.10 -19.63
CA LEU A 80 26.64 12.35 -18.94
C LEU A 80 26.98 13.61 -19.76
N ASP A 81 27.66 13.47 -20.90
CA ASP A 81 27.83 14.59 -21.82
C ASP A 81 26.61 14.71 -22.78
N PRO A 82 25.83 15.79 -22.72
CA PRO A 82 24.71 16.00 -23.66
C PRO A 82 25.09 15.92 -25.13
N LYS A 83 26.34 16.25 -25.46
CA LYS A 83 26.88 16.20 -26.83
C LYS A 83 27.13 14.77 -27.32
N SER A 84 27.15 13.80 -26.44
CA SER A 84 27.24 12.36 -26.81
C SER A 84 25.96 11.82 -27.44
N TRP A 85 24.86 12.54 -27.37
CA TRP A 85 23.55 12.10 -27.82
C TRP A 85 23.15 12.78 -29.13
N ILE A 86 22.74 12.00 -30.12
CA ILE A 86 22.19 12.48 -31.38
C ILE A 86 20.68 12.25 -31.34
N LYS A 87 19.93 13.34 -31.46
CA LYS A 87 18.47 13.32 -31.50
C LYS A 87 17.99 13.06 -32.93
N SER A 88 16.95 12.23 -33.08
CA SER A 88 16.31 12.00 -34.37
C SER A 88 15.72 13.29 -34.93
N ASP A 89 15.81 13.50 -36.24
CA ASP A 89 15.26 14.68 -36.91
C ASP A 89 13.76 14.54 -37.23
N LYS A 90 13.21 13.33 -37.06
CA LYS A 90 11.79 13.02 -37.32
C LYS A 90 11.26 12.09 -36.24
N PRO A 91 9.94 12.01 -36.04
CA PRO A 91 9.36 10.99 -35.19
C PRO A 91 9.65 9.60 -35.78
N VAL A 92 9.83 8.61 -34.90
CA VAL A 92 10.21 7.23 -35.30
C VAL A 92 9.07 6.25 -35.17
N PHE A 93 8.01 6.64 -34.46
CA PHE A 93 6.78 5.87 -34.36
C PHE A 93 5.62 6.83 -34.07
N GLU A 94 4.69 6.92 -35.00
CA GLU A 94 3.55 7.83 -34.91
C GLU A 94 2.25 7.18 -35.36
N GLY A 95 1.13 7.74 -34.94
CA GLY A 95 -0.20 7.21 -35.23
C GLY A 95 -0.55 7.18 -36.71
N THR A 96 -1.55 6.37 -37.03
CA THR A 96 -2.22 6.28 -38.34
C THR A 96 -3.68 6.70 -38.19
N ASP A 97 -4.45 6.62 -39.27
CA ASP A 97 -5.90 6.89 -39.20
C ASP A 97 -6.65 5.87 -38.34
N GLN A 98 -6.14 4.65 -38.23
CA GLN A 98 -6.76 3.57 -37.46
C GLN A 98 -6.20 3.43 -36.02
N VAL A 99 -4.95 3.84 -35.80
CA VAL A 99 -4.26 3.70 -34.50
C VAL A 99 -3.54 5.01 -34.20
N PHE A 100 -3.89 5.70 -33.17
CA PHE A 100 -3.44 7.06 -32.89
C PHE A 100 -3.08 7.27 -31.41
N GLY A 101 -2.33 8.35 -31.14
CA GLY A 101 -1.86 8.67 -29.79
C GLY A 101 -0.94 7.58 -29.23
N VAL A 102 0.03 7.14 -30.05
CA VAL A 102 0.97 6.07 -29.71
C VAL A 102 2.14 6.59 -28.91
N GLY A 103 2.54 5.90 -27.86
CA GLY A 103 3.69 6.32 -27.06
C GLY A 103 3.89 5.50 -25.79
N HIS A 104 4.79 6.00 -24.93
CA HIS A 104 5.15 5.43 -23.65
C HIS A 104 5.56 3.96 -23.79
N ALA A 105 6.57 3.74 -24.65
CA ALA A 105 7.01 2.40 -25.07
C ALA A 105 7.85 1.68 -24.03
N SER A 106 7.85 0.36 -24.09
CA SER A 106 8.85 -0.51 -23.49
C SER A 106 9.22 -1.61 -24.48
N PHE A 107 10.34 -2.30 -24.23
CA PHE A 107 10.91 -3.26 -25.17
C PHE A 107 11.15 -4.61 -24.51
N THR A 108 10.98 -5.68 -25.29
CA THR A 108 11.32 -7.04 -24.90
C THR A 108 11.75 -7.84 -26.12
N THR A 109 12.23 -9.05 -25.90
CA THR A 109 12.58 -10.02 -26.95
C THR A 109 11.64 -11.23 -26.89
N SER A 110 11.67 -12.04 -27.93
CA SER A 110 11.10 -13.38 -27.90
C SER A 110 11.86 -14.28 -26.91
N PRO A 111 11.28 -15.40 -26.45
CA PRO A 111 11.94 -16.34 -25.53
C PRO A 111 13.30 -16.87 -25.97
N ASP A 112 13.59 -16.84 -27.27
CA ASP A 112 14.87 -17.27 -27.88
C ASP A 112 15.75 -16.08 -28.30
N ASP A 113 15.40 -14.85 -27.90
CA ASP A 113 16.09 -13.59 -28.18
C ASP A 113 16.26 -13.25 -29.69
N ARG A 114 15.50 -13.91 -30.59
CA ARG A 114 15.62 -13.70 -32.05
C ARG A 114 14.75 -12.58 -32.58
N GLU A 115 13.70 -12.24 -31.86
CA GLU A 115 12.72 -11.25 -32.27
C GLU A 115 12.61 -10.14 -31.23
N HIS A 116 12.41 -8.89 -31.68
CA HIS A 116 12.26 -7.73 -30.84
C HIS A 116 10.82 -7.24 -30.88
N TYR A 117 10.29 -6.85 -29.71
CA TYR A 117 8.92 -6.40 -29.55
C TYR A 117 8.87 -5.06 -28.83
N ILE A 118 7.94 -4.20 -29.27
CA ILE A 118 7.60 -2.94 -28.64
C ILE A 118 6.21 -3.04 -28.02
N TYR A 119 6.11 -2.74 -26.72
CA TYR A 119 4.86 -2.43 -26.05
C TYR A 119 4.65 -0.93 -26.07
N TYR A 120 3.43 -0.49 -26.32
CA TYR A 120 3.08 0.91 -26.34
C TYR A 120 1.60 1.09 -26.06
N HIS A 121 1.21 2.27 -25.57
CA HIS A 121 -0.21 2.57 -25.48
C HIS A 121 -0.72 3.32 -26.70
N THR A 122 -2.02 3.22 -26.95
CA THR A 122 -2.77 3.97 -27.94
C THR A 122 -4.00 4.59 -27.33
N LYS A 123 -4.57 5.62 -27.95
CA LYS A 123 -5.86 6.16 -27.56
C LYS A 123 -7.00 5.38 -28.20
N LYS A 124 -8.11 5.24 -27.45
CA LYS A 124 -9.37 4.66 -27.95
C LYS A 124 -10.22 5.65 -28.72
N GLU A 125 -10.02 6.96 -28.50
CA GLU A 125 -10.79 8.04 -29.07
C GLU A 125 -9.86 9.19 -29.51
N ARG A 126 -10.17 9.86 -30.63
CA ARG A 126 -9.36 10.98 -31.11
C ARG A 126 -9.50 12.26 -30.26
N LYS A 127 -10.60 12.42 -29.55
CA LYS A 127 -10.79 13.56 -28.63
C LYS A 127 -9.79 13.53 -27.47
N PRO A 128 -9.40 14.67 -26.88
CA PRO A 128 -8.54 14.73 -25.70
C PRO A 128 -9.09 13.86 -24.57
N GLY A 129 -8.20 13.09 -23.90
CA GLY A 129 -8.59 12.24 -22.77
C GLY A 129 -7.66 11.05 -22.53
N TRP A 130 -7.97 10.29 -21.49
CA TRP A 130 -7.10 9.26 -20.94
C TRP A 130 -7.54 7.81 -21.24
N LYS A 131 -8.54 7.61 -22.09
CA LYS A 131 -8.97 6.28 -22.51
C LYS A 131 -7.94 5.68 -23.46
N ARG A 132 -7.25 4.65 -23.03
CA ARG A 132 -6.12 4.03 -23.73
C ARG A 132 -6.24 2.51 -23.79
N ASP A 133 -5.52 1.91 -24.74
CA ASP A 133 -5.22 0.48 -24.84
C ASP A 133 -3.72 0.26 -24.82
N ILE A 134 -3.29 -0.93 -24.39
CA ILE A 134 -1.91 -1.39 -24.53
C ILE A 134 -1.84 -2.25 -25.78
N ARG A 135 -0.77 -2.09 -26.55
CA ARG A 135 -0.50 -2.86 -27.76
C ARG A 135 0.90 -3.41 -27.77
N LEU A 136 1.07 -4.47 -28.53
CA LEU A 136 2.33 -5.14 -28.78
C LEU A 136 2.51 -5.31 -30.29
N GLN A 137 3.71 -5.09 -30.80
CA GLN A 137 4.09 -5.51 -32.15
C GLN A 137 5.58 -5.81 -32.25
N LYS A 138 5.95 -6.60 -33.26
CA LYS A 138 7.33 -6.88 -33.61
C LYS A 138 7.95 -5.67 -34.28
N PHE A 139 9.25 -5.45 -34.07
CA PHE A 139 10.05 -4.48 -34.80
C PHE A 139 11.43 -5.04 -35.17
N THR A 140 12.15 -4.36 -36.03
CA THR A 140 13.47 -4.75 -36.51
C THR A 140 14.46 -3.59 -36.36
N PHE A 141 15.72 -3.86 -36.69
CA PHE A 141 16.74 -2.83 -36.86
C PHE A 141 17.16 -2.78 -38.31
N ASP A 142 17.48 -1.60 -38.84
CA ASP A 142 18.02 -1.44 -40.18
C ASP A 142 19.52 -1.82 -40.26
N ALA A 143 20.11 -1.74 -41.42
CA ALA A 143 21.52 -2.06 -41.63
C ALA A 143 22.51 -1.16 -40.85
N SER A 144 22.06 0.00 -40.38
CA SER A 144 22.83 0.93 -39.55
C SER A 144 22.55 0.76 -38.06
N GLY A 145 21.81 -0.28 -37.65
CA GLY A 145 21.44 -0.58 -36.28
C GLY A 145 20.34 0.32 -35.71
N VAL A 146 19.67 1.13 -36.52
CA VAL A 146 18.59 2.01 -36.08
C VAL A 146 17.27 1.23 -35.94
N PRO A 147 16.49 1.39 -34.86
CA PRO A 147 15.23 0.68 -34.69
C PRO A 147 14.16 1.13 -35.70
N CYS A 148 13.54 0.16 -36.36
CA CYS A 148 12.45 0.31 -37.32
C CYS A 148 11.15 -0.23 -36.72
N PHE A 149 10.39 0.63 -36.06
CA PHE A 149 9.14 0.24 -35.37
C PHE A 149 7.98 -0.02 -36.35
N GLY A 150 8.09 0.44 -37.59
CA GLY A 150 7.01 0.33 -38.58
C GLY A 150 5.85 1.27 -38.32
N LYS A 151 4.65 0.88 -38.75
CA LYS A 151 3.39 1.57 -38.43
C LYS A 151 2.67 0.80 -37.31
N PRO A 152 1.95 1.50 -36.41
CA PRO A 152 1.18 0.83 -35.38
C PRO A 152 0.06 -0.01 -35.98
N LEU A 153 -0.02 -1.27 -35.57
CA LEU A 153 -0.93 -2.26 -36.12
C LEU A 153 -2.34 -2.12 -35.53
N PRO A 154 -3.41 -2.24 -36.37
CA PRO A 154 -4.78 -2.26 -35.87
C PRO A 154 -5.08 -3.51 -35.05
N VAL A 155 -6.11 -3.48 -34.21
CA VAL A 155 -6.51 -4.63 -33.34
C VAL A 155 -6.88 -5.87 -34.16
N SER A 156 -7.34 -5.69 -35.37
CA SER A 156 -7.70 -6.79 -36.28
C SER A 156 -6.48 -7.58 -36.81
N GLU A 157 -5.28 -7.02 -36.68
CA GLU A 157 -4.06 -7.67 -37.13
C GLU A 157 -3.67 -8.80 -36.16
N LYS A 158 -3.55 -10.02 -36.70
CA LYS A 158 -3.13 -11.18 -35.93
C LYS A 158 -1.61 -11.31 -35.97
N LEU A 159 -0.99 -11.27 -34.84
CA LEU A 159 0.44 -11.49 -34.70
C LEU A 159 0.73 -13.02 -34.56
N PRO A 160 1.79 -13.53 -35.21
CA PRO A 160 2.27 -14.86 -34.91
C PRO A 160 2.81 -14.95 -33.48
N LEU A 161 2.83 -16.14 -32.92
CA LEU A 161 3.47 -16.33 -31.61
C LEU A 161 4.96 -15.97 -31.72
N PRO A 162 5.54 -15.37 -30.66
CA PRO A 162 6.97 -15.08 -30.63
C PRO A 162 7.81 -16.34 -30.82
N SER A 163 8.94 -16.21 -31.53
CA SER A 163 9.88 -17.33 -31.72
C SER A 163 10.40 -17.84 -30.38
N GLY A 164 10.78 -19.12 -30.31
CA GLY A 164 11.21 -19.75 -29.07
C GLY A 164 10.08 -19.91 -28.02
N THR A 165 8.85 -19.52 -28.35
CA THR A 165 7.70 -19.88 -27.52
C THR A 165 7.62 -21.39 -27.45
N ALA A 166 7.93 -21.97 -26.29
CA ALA A 166 7.86 -23.41 -26.10
C ALA A 166 6.44 -23.88 -26.43
N HIS A 167 6.35 -24.73 -27.45
CA HIS A 167 5.12 -25.46 -27.72
C HIS A 167 4.93 -26.53 -26.64
N PRO A 168 3.75 -26.86 -26.35
CA PRO A 168 2.89 -26.25 -25.31
C PRO A 168 3.34 -26.76 -23.95
N VAL A 169 3.08 -26.03 -22.90
CA VAL A 169 2.70 -26.64 -21.61
C VAL A 169 2.02 -27.98 -21.97
N LYS A 170 2.50 -29.11 -21.43
CA LYS A 170 1.81 -30.40 -21.60
C LYS A 170 0.34 -30.14 -21.31
N VAL A 171 -0.45 -29.98 -22.37
CA VAL A 171 -1.89 -29.84 -22.23
C VAL A 171 -2.29 -31.16 -21.60
N LYS A 172 -2.84 -31.09 -20.39
CA LYS A 172 -3.45 -32.28 -19.78
C LYS A 172 -4.35 -32.92 -20.83
N PRO A 173 -4.35 -34.23 -20.96
CA PRO A 173 -5.28 -34.91 -21.87
C PRO A 173 -6.69 -34.35 -21.65
N MET A 174 -7.48 -34.18 -22.69
CA MET A 174 -8.83 -33.60 -22.61
C MET A 174 -9.68 -34.33 -21.56
N SER A 175 -9.48 -35.64 -21.39
CA SER A 175 -10.09 -36.46 -20.34
C SER A 175 -9.71 -36.04 -18.89
N GLU A 176 -8.48 -35.53 -18.67
CA GLU A 176 -8.07 -35.02 -17.36
C GLU A 176 -8.63 -33.63 -17.10
N LEU A 177 -8.70 -32.77 -18.13
CA LEU A 177 -9.33 -31.45 -18.01
C LEU A 177 -10.83 -31.58 -17.76
N GLU A 178 -11.50 -32.48 -18.44
CA GLU A 178 -12.91 -32.76 -18.24
C GLU A 178 -13.20 -33.31 -16.82
N LYS A 179 -12.32 -34.19 -16.34
CA LYS A 179 -12.39 -34.69 -14.96
C LYS A 179 -12.18 -33.59 -13.93
N ASP A 180 -11.15 -32.75 -14.12
CA ASP A 180 -10.88 -31.63 -13.21
C ASP A 180 -12.02 -30.58 -13.24
N PHE A 181 -12.69 -30.41 -14.39
CA PHE A 181 -13.84 -29.53 -14.53
C PHE A 181 -15.08 -30.07 -13.80
N THR A 182 -15.29 -31.37 -13.80
CA THR A 182 -16.45 -32.02 -13.16
C THR A 182 -16.20 -32.38 -11.69
N GLN A 183 -14.93 -32.57 -11.30
CA GLN A 183 -14.50 -32.92 -9.95
C GLN A 183 -13.47 -31.90 -9.45
N LEU A 184 -13.99 -30.78 -8.92
CA LEU A 184 -13.16 -29.71 -8.39
C LEU A 184 -12.20 -30.21 -7.31
N SER A 185 -10.90 -29.96 -7.51
CA SER A 185 -9.91 -30.21 -6.46
C SER A 185 -10.19 -29.30 -5.25
N SER A 186 -9.78 -29.71 -4.05
CA SER A 186 -9.91 -28.90 -2.84
C SER A 186 -9.26 -27.51 -3.00
N THR A 187 -8.18 -27.42 -3.77
CA THR A 187 -7.46 -26.16 -4.01
C THR A 187 -8.21 -25.17 -4.91
N ALA A 188 -9.22 -25.62 -5.66
CA ALA A 188 -10.02 -24.78 -6.54
C ALA A 188 -11.35 -24.32 -5.89
N ARG A 189 -11.63 -24.79 -4.68
CA ARG A 189 -12.86 -24.42 -3.98
C ARG A 189 -12.82 -22.97 -3.49
N PRO A 190 -13.92 -22.20 -3.60
CA PRO A 190 -14.01 -20.88 -3.00
C PRO A 190 -14.03 -20.98 -1.47
N TYR A 191 -13.66 -19.88 -0.83
CA TYR A 191 -13.84 -19.70 0.60
C TYR A 191 -14.99 -18.72 0.86
N THR A 192 -15.36 -18.53 2.13
CA THR A 192 -16.34 -17.52 2.52
C THR A 192 -15.98 -16.90 3.85
N TYR A 193 -16.25 -15.62 4.01
CA TYR A 193 -16.32 -15.01 5.34
C TYR A 193 -17.48 -15.64 6.11
N TRP A 194 -17.21 -16.03 7.35
CA TRP A 194 -18.20 -16.60 8.25
C TRP A 194 -18.30 -15.75 9.51
N PHE A 195 -19.30 -14.87 9.52
CA PHE A 195 -19.45 -13.88 10.57
C PHE A 195 -20.21 -14.44 11.76
N TRP A 196 -19.57 -14.36 12.91
CA TRP A 196 -20.21 -14.62 14.20
C TRP A 196 -20.67 -13.28 14.78
N MET A 197 -21.98 -13.16 14.94
CA MET A 197 -22.66 -11.89 15.15
C MET A 197 -22.91 -11.66 16.64
N ASN A 198 -21.99 -10.96 17.35
CA ASN A 198 -22.10 -10.52 18.75
C ASN A 198 -22.61 -11.58 19.74
N GLY A 199 -22.02 -12.79 19.68
CA GLY A 199 -22.38 -13.90 20.58
C GLY A 199 -23.70 -14.58 20.27
N ASN A 200 -24.35 -14.30 19.13
CA ASN A 200 -25.50 -15.05 18.64
C ASN A 200 -25.00 -16.33 17.92
N ILE A 201 -24.46 -17.24 18.67
CA ILE A 201 -23.84 -18.48 18.18
C ILE A 201 -24.34 -19.68 18.98
N THR A 202 -24.51 -20.81 18.30
CA THR A 202 -24.91 -22.08 18.93
C THR A 202 -24.13 -23.24 18.36
N LYS A 203 -23.94 -24.29 19.13
CA LYS A 203 -23.22 -25.50 18.71
C LYS A 203 -23.90 -26.17 17.52
N GLU A 204 -25.23 -26.24 17.54
CA GLU A 204 -26.01 -26.82 16.45
C GLU A 204 -25.91 -25.99 15.18
N GLY A 205 -26.02 -24.65 15.28
CA GLY A 205 -25.87 -23.75 14.16
C GLY A 205 -24.49 -23.84 13.52
N ILE A 206 -23.41 -23.89 14.32
CA ILE A 206 -22.03 -24.09 13.84
C ILE A 206 -21.92 -25.34 12.96
N THR A 207 -22.45 -26.49 13.45
CA THR A 207 -22.40 -27.75 12.70
C THR A 207 -23.19 -27.64 11.39
N LYS A 208 -24.41 -27.10 11.43
CA LYS A 208 -25.28 -26.97 10.25
C LYS A 208 -24.71 -26.00 9.20
N ASP A 209 -24.13 -24.89 9.62
CA ASP A 209 -23.47 -23.94 8.72
C ASP A 209 -22.31 -24.60 7.97
N LEU A 210 -21.40 -25.24 8.69
CA LEU A 210 -20.24 -25.90 8.09
C LEU A 210 -20.65 -27.07 7.17
N GLU A 211 -21.66 -27.86 7.54
CA GLU A 211 -22.21 -28.91 6.68
C GLU A 211 -22.87 -28.34 5.42
N ALA A 212 -23.58 -27.22 5.54
CA ALA A 212 -24.15 -26.53 4.38
C ALA A 212 -23.05 -25.99 3.45
N MET A 213 -22.02 -25.35 4.00
CA MET A 213 -20.86 -24.87 3.24
C MET A 213 -20.12 -26.02 2.54
N HIS A 214 -19.88 -27.12 3.25
CA HIS A 214 -19.24 -28.30 2.65
C HIS A 214 -20.07 -28.87 1.49
N ARG A 215 -21.38 -28.99 1.66
CA ARG A 215 -22.30 -29.55 0.66
C ARG A 215 -22.29 -28.73 -0.64
N ILE A 216 -22.14 -27.40 -0.56
CA ILE A 216 -22.10 -26.54 -1.76
C ILE A 216 -20.69 -26.32 -2.30
N GLY A 217 -19.66 -26.94 -1.69
CA GLY A 217 -18.31 -26.94 -2.21
C GLY A 217 -17.40 -25.81 -1.68
N ILE A 218 -17.75 -25.15 -0.57
CA ILE A 218 -16.85 -24.22 0.11
C ILE A 218 -15.65 -25.01 0.67
N GLY A 219 -14.44 -24.52 0.41
CA GLY A 219 -13.18 -25.14 0.82
C GLY A 219 -12.57 -24.57 2.09
N GLY A 220 -13.00 -23.38 2.52
CA GLY A 220 -12.49 -22.74 3.73
C GLY A 220 -13.37 -21.59 4.21
N VAL A 221 -13.17 -21.22 5.47
CA VAL A 221 -13.88 -20.09 6.09
C VAL A 221 -12.89 -19.07 6.64
N PHE A 222 -13.25 -17.79 6.54
CA PHE A 222 -12.63 -16.68 7.26
C PHE A 222 -13.59 -16.27 8.38
N ASN A 223 -13.29 -16.73 9.59
CA ASN A 223 -14.18 -16.53 10.73
C ASN A 223 -13.91 -15.20 11.41
N LEU A 224 -14.90 -14.29 11.33
CA LEU A 224 -14.90 -12.95 11.90
C LEU A 224 -15.87 -12.84 13.07
N GLU A 225 -15.47 -12.13 14.12
CA GLU A 225 -16.29 -11.82 15.31
C GLU A 225 -16.73 -10.36 15.26
N GLY A 226 -17.98 -10.11 14.87
CA GLY A 226 -18.54 -8.76 14.78
C GLY A 226 -19.51 -8.44 15.91
N GLY A 227 -19.49 -7.19 16.42
CA GLY A 227 -20.35 -6.78 17.55
C GLY A 227 -21.10 -5.47 17.37
N THR A 228 -20.55 -4.51 16.64
CA THR A 228 -21.12 -3.17 16.52
C THR A 228 -22.47 -3.15 15.80
N GLY A 229 -23.47 -2.57 16.44
CA GLY A 229 -24.82 -2.45 15.88
C GLY A 229 -25.64 -3.74 15.90
N ILE A 230 -25.12 -4.82 16.49
CA ILE A 230 -25.76 -6.13 16.53
C ILE A 230 -26.28 -6.39 17.95
N PRO A 231 -27.53 -6.84 18.13
CA PRO A 231 -28.04 -7.22 19.45
C PRO A 231 -27.13 -8.27 20.10
N LYS A 232 -26.87 -8.11 21.40
CA LYS A 232 -26.02 -9.02 22.15
C LYS A 232 -26.69 -10.39 22.27
N GLY A 233 -25.97 -11.42 21.86
CA GLY A 233 -26.36 -12.82 22.03
C GLY A 233 -26.04 -13.37 23.43
N PRO A 234 -26.38 -14.64 23.68
CA PRO A 234 -26.16 -15.30 24.97
C PRO A 234 -24.69 -15.54 25.26
N VAL A 235 -23.84 -15.72 24.24
CA VAL A 235 -22.44 -16.09 24.39
C VAL A 235 -21.55 -14.85 24.46
N THR A 236 -20.84 -14.69 25.56
CA THR A 236 -19.89 -13.57 25.69
C THR A 236 -18.57 -13.92 25.02
N TYR A 237 -18.07 -13.01 24.14
CA TYR A 237 -16.78 -13.17 23.50
C TYR A 237 -15.64 -13.33 24.53
N LEU A 238 -14.70 -14.25 24.28
CA LEU A 238 -13.61 -14.65 25.17
C LEU A 238 -14.03 -15.35 26.47
N SER A 239 -15.31 -15.71 26.64
CA SER A 239 -15.74 -16.54 27.77
C SER A 239 -15.36 -18.02 27.57
N PRO A 240 -15.38 -18.84 28.64
CA PRO A 240 -15.21 -20.28 28.49
C PRO A 240 -16.18 -20.92 27.51
N GLU A 241 -17.45 -20.51 27.52
CA GLU A 241 -18.47 -20.98 26.60
C GLU A 241 -18.13 -20.63 25.14
N TRP A 242 -17.64 -19.40 24.88
CA TRP A 242 -17.14 -19.02 23.57
C TRP A 242 -15.98 -19.93 23.13
N SER A 243 -15.03 -20.22 24.04
CA SER A 243 -13.89 -21.10 23.74
C SER A 243 -14.33 -22.51 23.39
N GLU A 244 -15.36 -23.05 24.07
CA GLU A 244 -15.93 -24.36 23.76
C GLU A 244 -16.59 -24.38 22.37
N LEU A 245 -17.32 -23.33 22.01
CA LEU A 245 -17.94 -23.20 20.70
C LEU A 245 -16.88 -23.00 19.59
N LYS A 246 -15.82 -22.23 19.86
CA LYS A 246 -14.70 -22.07 18.93
C LYS A 246 -13.99 -23.41 18.70
N ALA A 247 -13.71 -24.18 19.76
CA ALA A 247 -13.15 -25.51 19.66
C ALA A 247 -14.06 -26.46 18.85
N HIS A 248 -15.36 -26.38 19.07
CA HIS A 248 -16.33 -27.15 18.28
C HIS A 248 -16.30 -26.78 16.80
N ALA A 249 -16.26 -25.49 16.47
CA ALA A 249 -16.20 -25.03 15.09
C ALA A 249 -14.95 -25.56 14.35
N ILE A 250 -13.77 -25.46 14.99
CA ILE A 250 -12.52 -25.95 14.42
C ILE A 250 -12.54 -27.48 14.24
N LYS A 251 -13.08 -28.20 15.21
CA LYS A 251 -13.28 -29.66 15.11
C LYS A 251 -14.19 -30.06 13.96
N GLU A 252 -15.31 -29.37 13.78
CA GLU A 252 -16.25 -29.63 12.69
C GLU A 252 -15.66 -29.26 11.33
N ALA A 253 -14.93 -28.12 11.24
CA ALA A 253 -14.21 -27.75 10.03
C ALA A 253 -13.18 -28.86 9.64
N ALA A 254 -12.40 -29.36 10.60
CA ALA A 254 -11.47 -30.47 10.37
C ALA A 254 -12.19 -31.75 9.95
N ARG A 255 -13.33 -32.09 10.58
CA ARG A 255 -14.14 -33.26 10.19
C ARG A 255 -14.60 -33.19 8.72
N LEU A 256 -14.88 -32.00 8.24
CA LEU A 256 -15.40 -31.76 6.89
C LEU A 256 -14.30 -31.43 5.87
N GLY A 257 -13.04 -31.27 6.30
CA GLY A 257 -11.93 -30.86 5.44
C GLY A 257 -12.09 -29.43 4.94
N ILE A 258 -12.63 -28.54 5.75
CA ILE A 258 -12.77 -27.10 5.51
C ILE A 258 -11.60 -26.39 6.21
N ASP A 259 -10.84 -25.59 5.46
CA ASP A 259 -9.77 -24.75 6.02
C ASP A 259 -10.36 -23.66 6.92
N TYR A 260 -9.62 -23.27 7.96
CA TYR A 260 -10.14 -22.37 8.98
C TYR A 260 -9.19 -21.19 9.21
N VAL A 261 -9.55 -20.01 8.73
CA VAL A 261 -8.82 -18.76 8.94
C VAL A 261 -9.60 -17.92 9.95
N MET A 262 -8.89 -17.28 10.87
CA MET A 262 -9.48 -16.38 11.88
C MET A 262 -8.95 -14.97 11.66
N HIS A 263 -9.76 -13.98 11.95
CA HIS A 263 -9.24 -12.62 12.06
C HIS A 263 -8.25 -12.52 13.23
N ASN A 264 -7.24 -11.71 13.05
CA ASN A 264 -6.16 -11.49 14.02
C ASN A 264 -6.61 -10.68 15.26
N CYS A 265 -7.82 -10.11 15.23
CA CYS A 265 -8.43 -9.42 16.36
C CYS A 265 -9.96 -9.59 16.33
N PRO A 266 -10.67 -9.25 17.41
CA PRO A 266 -12.12 -9.10 17.33
C PRO A 266 -12.50 -7.88 16.47
N GLY A 267 -13.48 -8.04 15.58
CA GLY A 267 -13.78 -7.09 14.52
C GLY A 267 -12.86 -7.27 13.32
N TRP A 268 -12.75 -6.24 12.47
CA TRP A 268 -11.92 -6.26 11.26
C TRP A 268 -10.89 -5.14 11.18
N SER A 269 -10.72 -4.33 12.23
CA SER A 269 -9.94 -3.10 12.12
C SER A 269 -8.45 -3.30 11.92
N SER A 270 -7.80 -4.30 12.46
CA SER A 270 -6.41 -4.66 12.23
C SER A 270 -5.86 -5.55 13.36
N SER A 271 -5.25 -4.98 14.43
CA SER A 271 -4.73 -5.75 15.57
C SER A 271 -4.87 -4.95 16.84
N GLY A 272 -5.71 -5.43 17.72
CA GLY A 272 -5.96 -4.78 19.00
C GLY A 272 -6.80 -5.63 19.92
N GLY A 273 -7.02 -5.16 21.13
CA GLY A 273 -7.83 -5.89 22.10
C GLY A 273 -7.72 -5.36 23.52
N PRO A 274 -8.48 -5.94 24.48
CA PRO A 274 -8.58 -5.43 25.85
C PRO A 274 -7.26 -5.52 26.65
N TRP A 275 -6.27 -6.23 26.16
CA TRP A 275 -4.94 -6.39 26.78
C TRP A 275 -3.93 -5.33 26.34
N ILE A 276 -4.27 -4.44 25.39
CA ILE A 276 -3.36 -3.40 24.94
C ILE A 276 -3.46 -2.19 25.85
N THR A 277 -2.34 -1.85 26.52
CA THR A 277 -2.23 -0.64 27.33
C THR A 277 -1.86 0.56 26.46
N PRO A 278 -2.03 1.82 26.94
CA PRO A 278 -1.64 3.02 26.19
C PRO A 278 -0.17 3.01 25.74
N GLU A 279 0.73 2.38 26.48
CA GLU A 279 2.15 2.24 26.13
C GLU A 279 2.39 1.39 24.87
N TYR A 280 1.62 0.31 24.70
CA TYR A 280 1.70 -0.60 23.57
C TYR A 280 0.68 -0.28 22.46
N SER A 281 -0.04 0.85 22.58
CA SER A 281 -1.03 1.27 21.58
C SER A 281 -0.39 2.06 20.45
N MET A 282 -1.12 2.23 19.35
CA MET A 282 -0.72 3.13 18.26
C MET A 282 -0.36 4.50 18.79
N GLN A 283 0.80 5.06 18.37
CA GLN A 283 1.36 6.30 18.86
C GLN A 283 1.28 7.43 17.83
N LYS A 284 1.18 8.66 18.34
CA LYS A 284 1.27 9.89 17.53
C LYS A 284 2.19 10.89 18.18
N LEU A 285 2.90 11.67 17.35
CA LEU A 285 3.66 12.83 17.79
C LEU A 285 2.71 13.88 18.39
N THR A 286 3.14 14.51 19.48
CA THR A 286 2.49 15.66 20.12
C THR A 286 3.52 16.68 20.57
N TRP A 287 3.15 17.96 20.64
CA TRP A 287 4.08 19.01 21.04
C TRP A 287 3.37 20.18 21.70
N SER A 288 4.19 21.00 22.38
CA SER A 288 3.79 22.31 22.90
C SER A 288 4.88 23.34 22.63
N GLU A 289 4.52 24.60 22.56
CA GLU A 289 5.44 25.70 22.32
C GLU A 289 5.35 26.72 23.46
N THR A 290 6.52 27.23 23.86
CA THR A 290 6.67 28.25 24.90
C THR A 290 7.59 29.35 24.40
N GLU A 291 7.13 30.59 24.38
CA GLU A 291 7.94 31.75 24.03
C GLU A 291 8.74 32.21 25.25
N VAL A 292 10.05 32.44 25.06
CA VAL A 292 10.93 32.93 26.13
C VAL A 292 11.80 34.09 25.64
N ALA A 293 12.01 35.08 26.50
CA ALA A 293 12.95 36.18 26.25
C ALA A 293 14.35 35.75 26.71
N GLY A 294 15.31 35.77 25.79
CA GLY A 294 16.73 35.47 26.05
C GLY A 294 17.52 36.65 26.59
N GLY A 295 18.85 36.53 26.67
CA GLY A 295 19.77 37.45 27.28
C GLY A 295 19.83 37.33 28.80
N LYS A 296 19.24 36.27 29.37
CA LYS A 296 19.20 35.95 30.78
C LYS A 296 18.95 34.45 31.00
N ARG A 297 19.20 34.02 32.23
CA ARG A 297 18.79 32.67 32.65
C ARG A 297 17.28 32.52 32.61
N VAL A 298 16.81 31.54 31.90
CA VAL A 298 15.41 31.11 31.81
C VAL A 298 15.22 29.94 32.77
N ASP A 299 14.33 30.10 33.73
CA ASP A 299 13.89 29.06 34.65
C ASP A 299 12.37 29.01 34.59
N THR A 300 11.80 28.08 33.84
CA THR A 300 10.37 28.02 33.56
C THR A 300 9.87 26.58 33.42
N LEU A 301 8.60 26.39 33.78
CA LEU A 301 7.92 25.13 33.53
C LEU A 301 7.36 25.15 32.09
N LEU A 302 7.84 24.25 31.25
CA LEU A 302 7.33 24.10 29.91
C LEU A 302 5.94 23.47 29.92
N LEU A 303 5.06 23.96 29.05
CA LEU A 303 3.75 23.37 28.86
C LEU A 303 3.90 21.90 28.46
N ARG A 304 3.16 21.02 29.15
CA ARG A 304 3.08 19.63 28.74
C ARG A 304 2.25 19.53 27.47
N PRO A 305 2.73 18.81 26.43
CA PRO A 305 1.93 18.56 25.23
C PRO A 305 0.61 17.85 25.54
N VAL A 306 -0.38 18.02 24.67
CA VAL A 306 -1.67 17.33 24.78
C VAL A 306 -1.45 15.82 24.75
N THR A 307 -2.06 15.11 25.70
CA THR A 307 -1.92 13.67 25.84
C THR A 307 -3.25 12.96 25.69
N GLU A 308 -3.19 11.73 25.20
CA GLU A 308 -4.33 10.83 25.11
C GLU A 308 -4.16 9.72 26.17
N LEU A 309 -5.24 9.36 26.86
CA LEU A 309 -5.26 8.31 27.89
C LEU A 309 -4.20 8.49 28.99
N GLY A 310 -3.74 9.70 29.23
CA GLY A 310 -2.71 10.01 30.24
C GLY A 310 -1.28 9.52 29.90
N TYR A 311 -1.08 8.87 28.76
CA TYR A 311 0.23 8.40 28.33
C TYR A 311 1.02 9.49 27.60
N TYR A 312 2.29 9.67 27.98
CA TYR A 312 3.21 10.61 27.34
C TYR A 312 4.66 10.20 27.58
N ARG A 313 5.49 10.35 26.55
CA ARG A 313 6.95 10.27 26.65
C ARG A 313 7.57 11.44 25.89
N ASP A 314 8.55 12.09 26.51
CA ASP A 314 9.36 13.12 25.85
C ASP A 314 10.24 12.50 24.76
N ILE A 315 10.41 13.24 23.68
CA ILE A 315 11.35 12.93 22.58
C ILE A 315 12.51 13.93 22.65
N ALA A 316 12.22 15.22 22.53
CA ALA A 316 13.21 16.28 22.54
C ALA A 316 12.59 17.62 22.98
N VAL A 317 13.45 18.49 23.50
CA VAL A 317 13.13 19.90 23.71
C VAL A 317 14.13 20.73 22.91
N LEU A 318 13.60 21.50 21.95
CA LEU A 318 14.42 22.28 21.02
C LEU A 318 14.06 23.77 21.16
N ALA A 319 15.06 24.64 20.99
CA ALA A 319 14.84 26.08 20.92
C ALA A 319 15.33 26.62 19.58
N PHE A 320 14.60 27.58 19.03
CA PHE A 320 15.01 28.34 17.84
C PHE A 320 14.51 29.78 17.96
N PRO A 321 15.14 30.75 17.25
CA PRO A 321 14.72 32.16 17.30
C PRO A 321 13.27 32.32 16.89
N SER A 322 12.49 33.06 17.68
CA SER A 322 11.08 33.33 17.38
C SER A 322 10.94 34.21 16.13
N PHE A 323 9.94 33.93 15.32
CA PHE A 323 9.67 34.71 14.10
C PHE A 323 9.14 36.12 14.44
N LYS A 324 9.66 37.15 13.76
CA LYS A 324 9.33 38.56 14.03
C LYS A 324 7.87 38.92 13.69
N ASN A 325 7.24 38.23 12.74
CA ASN A 325 5.96 38.59 12.15
C ASN A 325 4.83 37.59 12.46
N GLY A 326 4.84 36.94 13.64
CA GLY A 326 3.76 36.04 14.05
C GLY A 326 4.00 34.57 13.72
N LYS A 327 2.96 33.74 13.76
CA LYS A 327 3.09 32.29 13.58
C LYS A 327 3.65 31.96 12.20
N PRO A 328 4.61 31.01 12.12
CA PRO A 328 5.14 30.56 10.85
C PRO A 328 4.02 30.04 9.95
N VAL A 329 4.04 30.43 8.69
CA VAL A 329 3.17 29.84 7.68
C VAL A 329 3.76 28.47 7.36
N GLY A 330 3.16 27.42 7.90
CA GLY A 330 3.52 26.05 7.59
C GLY A 330 3.07 25.62 6.19
N PHE A 331 3.43 24.41 5.80
CA PHE A 331 2.84 23.77 4.62
C PHE A 331 1.35 23.56 4.84
N SER A 332 0.53 23.82 3.82
CA SER A 332 -0.91 23.53 3.90
C SER A 332 -1.20 22.07 4.20
N ASP A 333 -0.34 21.16 3.73
CA ASP A 333 -0.53 19.72 3.77
C ASP A 333 0.48 18.98 4.67
N TRP A 334 1.09 19.69 5.63
CA TRP A 334 2.11 19.11 6.51
C TRP A 334 1.59 17.88 7.30
N GLN A 335 0.31 17.85 7.64
CA GLN A 335 -0.30 16.75 8.37
C GLN A 335 -0.39 15.46 7.53
N LEU A 336 -0.50 15.60 6.21
CA LEU A 336 -0.37 14.46 5.31
C LEU A 336 1.07 14.01 5.19
N LEU A 337 1.98 14.98 5.07
CA LEU A 337 3.38 14.70 4.87
C LEU A 337 4.05 14.06 6.09
N ASN A 338 3.50 14.25 7.29
CA ASN A 338 3.97 13.58 8.52
C ASN A 338 3.10 12.40 8.96
N ASN A 339 2.13 11.98 8.13
CA ASN A 339 1.17 10.92 8.45
C ASN A 339 0.34 11.14 9.72
N SER A 340 0.04 12.39 10.10
CA SER A 340 -0.91 12.67 11.18
C SER A 340 -2.36 12.44 10.77
N VAL A 341 -2.66 12.65 9.50
CA VAL A 341 -3.98 12.44 8.91
C VAL A 341 -3.87 11.68 7.59
N PHE A 342 -4.90 10.91 7.30
CA PHE A 342 -5.08 10.33 5.99
C PHE A 342 -6.08 11.15 5.21
N ASN A 343 -5.82 11.31 3.92
CA ASN A 343 -6.67 11.96 2.93
C ASN A 343 -7.13 13.34 3.28
N HIS A 344 -7.17 14.02 2.19
CA HIS A 344 -7.85 15.19 2.17
C HIS A 344 -8.34 15.42 0.85
N ARG A 345 -9.46 16.10 0.81
CA ARG A 345 -10.05 16.55 -0.43
C ARG A 345 -9.53 17.94 -0.83
N GLY A 346 -8.42 18.34 -0.25
CA GLY A 346 -7.77 19.62 -0.51
C GLY A 346 -6.88 19.58 -1.76
N LYS A 347 -6.72 20.72 -2.41
CA LYS A 347 -5.71 20.89 -3.46
C LYS A 347 -4.36 21.06 -2.76
N ILE A 348 -3.35 20.27 -3.16
CA ILE A 348 -1.96 20.54 -2.81
C ILE A 348 -1.58 21.88 -3.44
N GLY A 349 -1.55 22.92 -2.64
CA GLY A 349 -1.17 24.26 -3.07
C GLY A 349 0.33 24.47 -2.95
N ILE A 350 0.97 24.99 -3.99
CA ILE A 350 2.32 25.55 -3.84
C ILE A 350 2.14 26.85 -3.06
N GLN A 351 2.44 26.83 -1.77
CA GLN A 351 2.48 28.05 -0.99
C GLN A 351 3.81 28.76 -1.18
N THR A 352 3.74 30.05 -1.41
CA THR A 352 4.91 30.93 -1.27
C THR A 352 5.18 31.14 0.22
N TYR A 353 6.42 30.96 0.64
CA TYR A 353 6.87 31.23 2.01
C TYR A 353 7.90 32.35 2.01
N ASP A 354 7.93 33.11 3.09
CA ASP A 354 8.95 34.11 3.33
C ASP A 354 10.21 33.42 3.86
N LYS A 355 11.39 33.79 3.33
CA LYS A 355 12.68 33.27 3.79
C LYS A 355 12.94 33.57 5.29
N GLU A 356 12.32 34.61 5.83
CA GLU A 356 12.37 34.94 7.26
C GLU A 356 11.58 33.95 8.15
N GLN A 357 10.77 33.09 7.56
CA GLN A 357 9.98 32.07 8.26
C GLN A 357 10.64 30.69 8.26
N VAL A 358 11.88 30.58 7.81
CA VAL A 358 12.65 29.34 7.80
C VAL A 358 13.49 29.23 9.06
N ILE A 359 13.39 28.14 9.79
CA ILE A 359 14.27 27.79 10.89
C ILE A 359 15.59 27.29 10.32
N ARG A 360 16.70 27.98 10.58
CA ARG A 360 18.00 27.50 10.14
C ARG A 360 18.50 26.40 11.08
N LEU A 361 19.07 25.33 10.53
CA LEU A 361 19.55 24.19 11.32
C LEU A 361 20.61 24.56 12.37
N GLU A 362 21.46 25.52 12.03
CA GLU A 362 22.51 26.04 12.92
C GLU A 362 21.94 26.84 14.09
N ASP A 363 20.74 27.39 13.97
CA ASP A 363 20.08 28.16 15.04
C ASP A 363 19.27 27.27 16.00
N ILE A 364 19.13 25.98 15.69
CA ILE A 364 18.40 25.04 16.56
C ILE A 364 19.32 24.57 17.68
N ILE A 365 18.90 24.85 18.92
CA ILE A 365 19.58 24.42 20.13
C ILE A 365 18.81 23.27 20.74
N ASP A 366 19.47 22.14 20.98
CA ASP A 366 18.91 21.02 21.72
C ASP A 366 19.01 21.28 23.23
N LEU A 367 17.87 21.37 23.89
CA LEU A 367 17.71 21.64 25.32
C LEU A 367 17.23 20.39 26.10
N THR A 368 17.17 19.23 25.46
CA THR A 368 16.60 18.01 26.05
C THR A 368 17.23 17.69 27.41
N ASN A 369 18.53 17.82 27.53
CA ASN A 369 19.26 17.57 28.79
C ASN A 369 19.18 18.72 29.81
N GLN A 370 18.52 19.84 29.48
CA GLN A 370 18.34 21.01 30.36
C GLN A 370 16.92 21.08 30.94
N VAL A 371 16.11 20.06 30.68
CA VAL A 371 14.75 19.93 31.17
C VAL A 371 14.67 18.75 32.15
N ASP A 372 14.13 19.00 33.32
CA ASP A 372 13.94 17.94 34.31
C ASP A 372 12.70 17.05 34.03
N SER A 373 12.52 16.00 34.81
CA SER A 373 11.42 15.03 34.66
C SER A 373 10.02 15.66 34.85
N LEU A 374 9.94 16.84 35.44
CA LEU A 374 8.70 17.59 35.60
C LEU A 374 8.43 18.56 34.45
N GLY A 375 9.39 18.71 33.54
CA GLY A 375 9.32 19.63 32.40
C GLY A 375 9.83 21.04 32.71
N ARG A 376 10.61 21.23 33.79
CA ARG A 376 11.19 22.51 34.13
C ARG A 376 12.50 22.73 33.37
N LEU A 377 12.51 23.73 32.50
CA LEU A 377 13.67 24.16 31.74
C LEU A 377 14.54 25.11 32.58
N ASN A 378 15.84 24.82 32.61
CA ASN A 378 16.86 25.73 33.19
C ASN A 378 17.94 25.98 32.14
N TRP A 379 17.93 27.15 31.50
CA TRP A 379 18.72 27.46 30.33
C TRP A 379 19.26 28.90 30.35
N GLU A 380 20.56 29.06 30.05
CA GLU A 380 21.16 30.37 29.77
C GLU A 380 20.87 30.75 28.32
N ALA A 381 19.73 31.43 28.10
CA ALA A 381 19.25 31.75 26.77
C ALA A 381 20.04 32.90 26.13
N PRO A 382 20.55 32.72 24.89
CA PRO A 382 21.20 33.79 24.14
C PRO A 382 20.28 35.03 23.96
N LEU A 383 20.84 36.19 23.68
CA LEU A 383 20.08 37.42 23.44
C LEU A 383 19.09 37.22 22.29
N GLY A 384 17.84 37.66 22.48
CA GLY A 384 16.74 37.54 21.49
C GLY A 384 15.50 36.87 22.07
N ASN A 385 14.47 36.71 21.24
CA ASN A 385 13.28 35.94 21.59
C ASN A 385 13.39 34.52 21.01
N TRP A 386 13.01 33.55 21.81
CA TRP A 386 13.15 32.13 21.47
C TRP A 386 11.81 31.41 21.59
N THR A 387 11.52 30.56 20.62
CA THR A 387 10.46 29.57 20.71
C THR A 387 11.06 28.26 21.18
N VAL A 388 10.63 27.79 22.35
CA VAL A 388 11.01 26.48 22.88
C VAL A 388 9.88 25.51 22.56
N ILE A 389 10.17 24.49 21.76
CA ILE A 389 9.23 23.42 21.42
C ILE A 389 9.58 22.16 22.21
N ARG A 390 8.61 21.64 22.95
CA ARG A 390 8.69 20.36 23.65
C ARG A 390 7.95 19.32 22.85
N LEU A 391 8.65 18.33 22.34
CA LEU A 391 8.12 17.26 21.50
C LEU A 391 8.08 15.95 22.28
N GLY A 392 7.01 15.22 22.11
CA GLY A 392 6.85 13.90 22.69
C GLY A 392 5.85 13.06 21.89
N HIS A 393 5.54 11.88 22.38
CA HIS A 393 4.51 11.05 21.78
C HIS A 393 3.50 10.56 22.80
N THR A 394 2.31 10.27 22.29
CA THR A 394 1.17 9.81 23.07
C THR A 394 0.38 8.76 22.29
N SER A 395 -0.50 8.02 22.97
CA SER A 395 -1.45 7.13 22.30
C SER A 395 -2.30 7.87 21.28
N THR A 396 -2.73 7.19 20.22
CA THR A 396 -3.77 7.70 19.33
C THR A 396 -5.17 7.58 19.93
N GLY A 397 -5.34 6.74 20.95
CA GLY A 397 -6.64 6.39 21.56
C GLY A 397 -7.53 5.52 20.67
N ARG A 398 -7.03 5.08 19.51
CA ARG A 398 -7.82 4.25 18.59
C ARG A 398 -8.09 2.87 19.19
N LYS A 399 -9.31 2.41 18.99
CA LYS A 399 -9.77 1.08 19.42
C LYS A 399 -10.10 0.24 18.20
N ASN A 400 -9.95 -1.07 18.35
CA ASN A 400 -10.44 -2.02 17.35
C ASN A 400 -11.96 -1.87 17.17
N CYS A 401 -12.41 -1.97 15.95
CA CYS A 401 -13.83 -1.87 15.61
C CYS A 401 -14.26 -3.08 14.78
N ALA A 402 -15.34 -3.19 14.64
CA ALA A 402 -16.66 -3.68 15.04
C ALA A 402 -16.62 -4.83 16.05
N ALA A 403 -15.75 -4.76 17.05
CA ALA A 403 -15.57 -5.81 18.04
C ALA A 403 -16.79 -6.00 18.95
N PRO A 404 -17.06 -7.22 19.45
CA PRO A 404 -17.94 -7.44 20.60
C PRO A 404 -17.44 -6.68 21.84
N ASP A 405 -18.37 -6.28 22.74
CA ASP A 405 -18.06 -5.43 23.90
C ASP A 405 -16.83 -5.85 24.70
N THR A 406 -16.71 -7.17 25.02
CA THR A 406 -15.57 -7.71 25.78
C THR A 406 -14.28 -7.84 24.98
N GLY A 407 -14.35 -7.71 23.67
CA GLY A 407 -13.21 -7.69 22.77
C GLY A 407 -12.69 -6.29 22.44
N VAL A 408 -13.43 -5.25 22.82
CA VAL A 408 -13.02 -3.86 22.56
C VAL A 408 -11.78 -3.50 23.38
N GLY A 409 -10.77 -2.98 22.71
CA GLY A 409 -9.54 -2.49 23.32
C GLY A 409 -8.79 -1.54 22.42
N LEU A 410 -7.59 -1.15 22.81
CA LEU A 410 -6.75 -0.28 21.99
C LEU A 410 -6.14 -1.05 20.83
N GLU A 411 -5.96 -0.37 19.70
CA GLU A 411 -5.12 -0.85 18.62
C GLU A 411 -3.66 -0.87 19.05
N CYS A 412 -2.94 -1.96 18.81
CA CYS A 412 -1.53 -2.08 19.19
C CYS A 412 -0.64 -1.23 18.27
N ASP A 413 0.53 -0.85 18.78
CA ASP A 413 1.56 -0.13 18.04
C ASP A 413 2.13 -1.01 16.91
N LYS A 414 1.83 -0.65 15.68
CA LYS A 414 2.20 -1.44 14.49
C LYS A 414 3.63 -1.16 13.98
N PHE A 415 4.31 -0.17 14.56
CA PHE A 415 5.74 0.03 14.31
C PHE A 415 6.63 -0.74 15.32
N SER A 416 6.03 -1.33 16.36
CA SER A 416 6.71 -2.04 17.44
C SER A 416 6.51 -3.55 17.35
N LYS A 417 7.58 -4.31 17.10
CA LYS A 417 7.55 -5.79 17.19
C LYS A 417 7.04 -6.27 18.54
N GLN A 418 7.47 -5.62 19.63
CA GLN A 418 7.08 -5.98 20.98
C GLN A 418 5.56 -5.87 21.20
N ALA A 419 4.94 -4.82 20.66
CA ALA A 419 3.49 -4.65 20.76
C ALA A 419 2.71 -5.70 19.96
N ILE A 420 3.20 -6.07 18.77
CA ILE A 420 2.63 -7.15 17.97
C ILE A 420 2.78 -8.51 18.67
N GLN A 421 3.96 -8.79 19.20
CA GLN A 421 4.21 -10.03 19.97
C GLN A 421 3.30 -10.13 21.20
N LEU A 422 3.11 -9.01 21.92
CA LEU A 422 2.18 -8.97 23.05
C LEU A 422 0.76 -9.31 22.60
N HIS A 423 0.27 -8.63 21.53
CA HIS A 423 -1.07 -8.89 20.99
C HIS A 423 -1.23 -10.33 20.55
N PHE A 424 -0.32 -10.81 19.70
CA PHE A 424 -0.33 -12.16 19.15
C PHE A 424 -0.31 -13.23 20.24
N ASN A 425 0.59 -13.09 21.23
CA ASN A 425 0.70 -14.06 22.31
C ASN A 425 -0.58 -14.12 23.14
N LYS A 426 -1.21 -12.98 23.43
CA LYS A 426 -2.50 -12.95 24.15
C LYS A 426 -3.63 -13.64 23.37
N MET A 427 -3.66 -13.50 22.06
CA MET A 427 -4.60 -14.23 21.20
C MET A 427 -4.27 -15.74 21.20
N MET A 428 -2.99 -16.10 21.07
CA MET A 428 -2.56 -17.50 20.97
C MET A 428 -2.66 -18.24 22.29
N ASP A 429 -2.51 -17.58 23.44
CA ASP A 429 -2.79 -18.17 24.76
C ASP A 429 -4.20 -18.78 24.83
N LEU A 430 -5.16 -18.16 24.14
CA LEU A 430 -6.55 -18.61 24.06
C LEU A 430 -6.79 -19.60 22.93
N LEU A 431 -6.25 -19.32 21.75
CA LEU A 431 -6.59 -20.04 20.51
C LEU A 431 -5.74 -21.30 20.29
N TYR A 432 -4.44 -21.26 20.66
CA TYR A 432 -3.54 -22.37 20.32
C TYR A 432 -3.96 -23.72 20.94
N PRO A 433 -4.43 -23.78 22.18
CA PRO A 433 -4.95 -25.04 22.72
C PRO A 433 -6.09 -25.64 21.90
N LEU A 434 -6.90 -24.79 21.27
CA LEU A 434 -8.07 -25.18 20.48
C LEU A 434 -7.68 -25.68 19.08
N ILE A 435 -6.66 -25.06 18.47
CA ILE A 435 -6.24 -25.33 17.07
C ILE A 435 -5.16 -26.40 16.96
N LYS A 436 -4.29 -26.54 17.97
CA LYS A 436 -3.13 -27.45 17.95
C LYS A 436 -3.43 -28.88 17.47
N PRO A 437 -4.55 -29.52 17.82
CA PRO A 437 -4.87 -30.85 17.32
C PRO A 437 -5.13 -30.92 15.81
N TYR A 438 -5.36 -29.79 15.15
CA TYR A 438 -5.90 -29.72 13.78
C TYR A 438 -4.96 -29.07 12.78
N VAL A 439 -3.87 -28.42 13.19
CA VAL A 439 -2.93 -27.70 12.30
C VAL A 439 -2.29 -28.55 11.20
N HIS A 440 -2.33 -29.88 11.33
CA HIS A 440 -1.85 -30.82 10.31
C HIS A 440 -2.97 -31.54 9.57
N GLN A 441 -4.23 -31.26 9.87
CA GLN A 441 -5.39 -31.89 9.26
C GLN A 441 -6.05 -30.99 8.21
N ILE A 442 -6.13 -29.71 8.52
CA ILE A 442 -6.62 -28.65 7.64
C ILE A 442 -5.67 -27.46 7.69
N GLN A 443 -5.73 -26.58 6.70
CA GLN A 443 -5.00 -25.32 6.77
C GLN A 443 -5.68 -24.40 7.79
N ILE A 444 -4.91 -23.96 8.79
CA ILE A 444 -5.35 -22.95 9.75
C ILE A 444 -4.53 -21.68 9.56
N GLY A 445 -5.17 -20.52 9.58
CA GLY A 445 -4.52 -19.24 9.35
C GLY A 445 -5.07 -18.12 10.21
N LEU A 446 -4.36 -17.01 10.18
CA LEU A 446 -4.79 -15.73 10.73
C LEU A 446 -4.75 -14.66 9.64
N GLU A 447 -5.66 -13.71 9.70
CA GLU A 447 -5.80 -12.61 8.75
C GLU A 447 -5.63 -11.26 9.43
N ILE A 448 -4.92 -10.37 8.76
CA ILE A 448 -4.99 -8.92 8.94
C ILE A 448 -5.83 -8.37 7.79
N ASP A 449 -7.03 -7.95 8.10
CA ASP A 449 -7.97 -7.30 7.18
C ASP A 449 -7.47 -5.92 6.71
N SER A 450 -8.22 -5.23 5.88
CA SER A 450 -7.87 -3.89 5.38
C SER A 450 -7.64 -2.89 6.52
N TRP A 451 -6.82 -1.87 6.24
CA TRP A 451 -6.43 -0.91 7.28
C TRP A 451 -7.53 0.12 7.56
N GLU A 452 -8.24 0.00 8.69
CA GLU A 452 -9.36 0.89 9.04
C GLU A 452 -9.19 1.62 10.39
N VAL A 453 -7.98 1.72 10.89
CA VAL A 453 -7.71 2.24 12.25
C VAL A 453 -7.19 3.68 12.29
N GLY A 454 -7.06 4.32 11.13
CA GLY A 454 -6.50 5.68 11.04
C GLY A 454 -4.98 5.70 11.07
N MET A 455 -4.41 6.88 11.32
CA MET A 455 -2.97 7.08 11.17
C MET A 455 -2.23 6.87 12.48
N GLN A 456 -1.03 6.33 12.34
CA GLN A 456 0.03 6.27 13.34
C GLN A 456 1.27 6.94 12.75
N ASN A 457 1.98 7.79 13.50
CA ASN A 457 3.17 8.44 12.97
C ASN A 457 4.38 8.46 13.92
N TRP A 458 4.28 7.74 15.02
CA TRP A 458 5.38 7.59 15.97
C TRP A 458 5.34 6.22 16.67
N THR A 459 6.47 5.84 17.27
CA THR A 459 6.64 4.70 18.18
C THR A 459 7.80 4.99 19.13
N SER A 460 7.89 4.28 20.23
CA SER A 460 9.05 4.37 21.14
C SER A 460 10.31 3.90 20.42
N GLY A 461 11.39 4.68 20.48
CA GLY A 461 12.66 4.37 19.82
C GLY A 461 12.69 4.65 18.32
N PHE A 462 11.71 5.37 17.78
CA PHE A 462 11.65 5.75 16.37
C PHE A 462 12.92 6.47 15.89
N GLU A 463 13.55 7.24 16.76
CA GLU A 463 14.80 7.99 16.49
C GLU A 463 15.94 7.06 16.07
N GLY A 464 16.09 5.95 16.77
CA GLY A 464 17.09 4.91 16.47
C GLY A 464 16.82 4.23 15.12
N GLU A 465 15.58 3.81 14.90
CA GLU A 465 15.14 3.20 13.64
C GLU A 465 15.32 4.14 12.45
N PHE A 466 15.01 5.42 12.65
CA PHE A 466 15.20 6.43 11.63
C PHE A 466 16.67 6.59 11.27
N CYS A 467 17.52 6.78 12.29
CA CYS A 467 18.97 6.95 12.09
C CYS A 467 19.62 5.74 11.40
N GLU A 468 19.23 4.52 11.79
CA GLU A 468 19.72 3.29 11.18
C GLU A 468 19.35 3.19 9.69
N ARG A 469 18.13 3.57 9.33
CA ARG A 469 17.59 3.42 7.96
C ARG A 469 18.00 4.56 7.03
N THR A 470 18.22 5.76 7.56
CA THR A 470 18.51 6.97 6.76
C THR A 470 19.95 7.44 6.83
N GLY A 471 20.70 7.05 7.87
CA GLY A 471 22.10 7.44 8.08
C GLY A 471 22.29 8.83 8.69
N TYR A 472 21.21 9.49 9.19
CA TYR A 472 21.33 10.78 9.88
C TYR A 472 20.36 10.91 11.05
N ASP A 473 20.66 11.84 11.97
CA ASP A 473 19.84 12.14 13.15
C ASP A 473 18.66 13.05 12.79
N LEU A 474 17.46 12.66 13.22
CA LEU A 474 16.23 13.40 12.94
C LEU A 474 15.95 14.56 13.91
N ILE A 475 16.64 14.64 15.08
CA ILE A 475 16.23 15.52 16.19
C ILE A 475 16.05 16.98 15.75
N LYS A 476 17.05 17.54 15.07
CA LYS A 476 16.98 18.95 14.61
C LYS A 476 15.93 19.19 13.51
N TYR A 477 15.45 18.15 12.86
CA TYR A 477 14.40 18.25 11.83
C TYR A 477 12.99 18.09 12.39
N LEU A 478 12.82 17.65 13.63
CA LEU A 478 11.51 17.42 14.25
C LEU A 478 10.53 18.60 14.16
N PRO A 479 10.95 19.88 14.22
CA PRO A 479 10.02 21.00 14.02
C PRO A 479 9.29 20.95 12.67
N ALA A 480 9.84 20.28 11.65
CA ALA A 480 9.19 20.06 10.37
C ALA A 480 7.92 19.19 10.49
N MET A 481 7.89 18.25 11.42
CA MET A 481 6.71 17.43 11.69
C MET A 481 5.57 18.21 12.33
N THR A 482 5.82 19.43 12.77
CA THR A 482 4.81 20.35 13.31
C THR A 482 4.36 21.41 12.29
N GLY A 483 4.77 21.27 11.05
CA GLY A 483 4.42 22.15 9.93
C GLY A 483 5.39 23.31 9.69
N LYS A 484 6.52 23.36 10.40
CA LYS A 484 7.54 24.42 10.23
C LYS A 484 8.49 24.06 9.09
N ILE A 485 9.11 25.08 8.50
CA ILE A 485 10.15 24.89 7.49
C ILE A 485 11.52 24.90 8.17
N VAL A 486 12.28 23.83 8.03
CA VAL A 486 13.62 23.66 8.60
C VAL A 486 14.66 23.64 7.48
N GLY A 487 15.67 24.50 7.55
CA GLY A 487 16.72 24.64 6.56
C GLY A 487 16.23 25.23 5.25
N SER A 488 15.39 24.54 4.54
CA SER A 488 14.71 24.98 3.32
C SER A 488 13.42 24.19 3.11
N LYS A 489 12.55 24.65 2.20
CA LYS A 489 11.36 23.88 1.80
C LYS A 489 11.76 22.50 1.26
N GLU A 490 12.72 22.46 0.37
CA GLU A 490 13.20 21.19 -0.23
C GLU A 490 13.76 20.23 0.83
N MET A 491 14.54 20.72 1.76
CA MET A 491 15.11 19.92 2.86
C MET A 491 13.98 19.37 3.75
N THR A 492 13.01 20.20 4.09
CA THR A 492 11.85 19.80 4.89
C THR A 492 11.00 18.73 4.18
N GLU A 493 10.73 18.90 2.88
CA GLU A 493 9.97 17.91 2.10
C GLU A 493 10.72 16.57 2.00
N ARG A 494 12.04 16.59 1.83
CA ARG A 494 12.88 15.37 1.82
C ARG A 494 12.87 14.68 3.18
N PHE A 495 13.04 15.42 4.26
CA PHE A 495 12.94 14.87 5.61
C PHE A 495 11.59 14.23 5.88
N LEU A 496 10.48 14.89 5.52
CA LEU A 496 9.14 14.34 5.70
C LEU A 496 8.88 13.14 4.78
N TRP A 497 9.55 13.06 3.62
CA TRP A 497 9.55 11.86 2.80
C TRP A 497 10.28 10.70 3.47
N ASP A 498 11.47 10.94 4.06
CA ASP A 498 12.22 9.93 4.81
C ASP A 498 11.44 9.43 6.02
N ILE A 499 10.76 10.31 6.76
CA ILE A 499 9.83 9.92 7.84
C ILE A 499 8.80 8.92 7.33
N ARG A 500 8.12 9.23 6.23
CA ARG A 500 7.10 8.31 5.67
C ARG A 500 7.72 7.00 5.16
N ARG A 501 8.90 7.05 4.59
CA ARG A 501 9.61 5.84 4.14
C ARG A 501 9.95 4.93 5.32
N VAL A 502 10.51 5.48 6.39
CA VAL A 502 10.82 4.72 7.62
C VAL A 502 9.55 4.15 8.24
N GLN A 503 8.46 4.93 8.34
CA GLN A 503 7.19 4.44 8.86
C GLN A 503 6.63 3.27 8.03
N ALA A 504 6.69 3.36 6.70
CA ALA A 504 6.25 2.27 5.81
C ALA A 504 7.13 1.02 5.97
N ASP A 505 8.43 1.18 6.11
CA ASP A 505 9.37 0.07 6.34
C ASP A 505 9.12 -0.60 7.70
N LEU A 506 8.90 0.18 8.76
CA LEU A 506 8.56 -0.35 10.07
C LEU A 506 7.24 -1.12 10.05
N LEU A 507 6.24 -0.59 9.36
CA LEU A 507 4.96 -1.28 9.21
C LEU A 507 5.14 -2.63 8.48
N ALA A 508 5.92 -2.64 7.40
CA ALA A 508 6.18 -3.85 6.66
C ALA A 508 6.95 -4.89 7.49
N ASP A 509 8.01 -4.49 8.17
CA ASP A 509 8.93 -5.41 8.84
C ASP A 509 8.44 -5.78 10.25
N ASN A 510 7.97 -4.81 11.03
CA ASN A 510 7.64 -4.99 12.45
C ASN A 510 6.18 -5.42 12.68
N TYR A 511 5.29 -5.17 11.72
CA TYR A 511 3.90 -5.63 11.80
C TYR A 511 3.63 -6.83 10.90
N TYR A 512 3.54 -6.64 9.59
CA TYR A 512 3.19 -7.74 8.67
C TYR A 512 4.25 -8.86 8.64
N GLY A 513 5.53 -8.49 8.61
CA GLY A 513 6.63 -9.45 8.62
C GLY A 513 6.73 -10.20 9.94
N GLU A 514 6.63 -9.52 11.08
CA GLU A 514 6.63 -10.14 12.39
C GLU A 514 5.39 -11.02 12.60
N PHE A 515 4.22 -10.56 12.17
CA PHE A 515 2.99 -11.36 12.20
C PHE A 515 3.13 -12.69 11.45
N ARG A 516 3.72 -12.66 10.25
CA ARG A 516 4.03 -13.87 9.49
C ARG A 516 4.98 -14.81 10.25
N ASN A 517 6.06 -14.25 10.81
CA ASN A 517 7.03 -15.02 11.57
C ASN A 517 6.35 -15.71 12.76
N LEU A 518 5.50 -15.02 13.47
CA LEU A 518 4.74 -15.54 14.60
C LEU A 518 3.75 -16.62 14.13
N CYS A 519 2.98 -16.40 13.07
CA CYS A 519 2.10 -17.42 12.50
C CYS A 519 2.87 -18.71 12.18
N ASN A 520 4.00 -18.60 11.49
CA ASN A 520 4.83 -19.74 11.08
C ASN A 520 5.35 -20.56 12.27
N GLN A 521 5.66 -19.92 13.41
CA GLN A 521 6.07 -20.63 14.64
C GLN A 521 4.99 -21.59 15.19
N TYR A 522 3.73 -21.30 14.89
CA TYR A 522 2.58 -22.11 15.30
C TYR A 522 2.04 -23.01 14.18
N GLY A 523 2.69 -23.03 13.01
CA GLY A 523 2.24 -23.77 11.83
C GLY A 523 1.00 -23.17 11.16
N LEU A 524 0.78 -21.86 11.32
CA LEU A 524 -0.34 -21.12 10.76
C LEU A 524 0.07 -20.39 9.49
N VAL A 525 -0.90 -20.16 8.59
CA VAL A 525 -0.74 -19.33 7.40
C VAL A 525 -1.16 -17.89 7.72
N SER A 526 -0.34 -16.94 7.33
CA SER A 526 -0.65 -15.51 7.45
C SER A 526 -1.32 -14.96 6.20
N TYR A 527 -2.44 -14.27 6.35
CA TYR A 527 -3.14 -13.58 5.29
C TYR A 527 -3.19 -12.08 5.56
N CYS A 528 -3.24 -11.26 4.49
CA CYS A 528 -3.58 -9.85 4.64
C CYS A 528 -4.30 -9.28 3.42
N GLU A 529 -5.01 -8.19 3.68
CA GLU A 529 -5.53 -7.23 2.73
C GLU A 529 -4.66 -5.97 2.77
N PRO A 530 -3.66 -5.83 1.85
CA PRO A 530 -2.62 -4.82 1.98
C PRO A 530 -3.05 -3.46 1.41
N TYR A 531 -4.17 -2.92 1.84
CA TYR A 531 -4.69 -1.65 1.32
C TYR A 531 -5.48 -0.85 2.35
N ASP A 532 -6.03 0.26 1.90
CA ASP A 532 -6.77 1.33 2.52
C ASP A 532 -5.86 2.42 3.14
N ARG A 533 -6.22 3.03 4.25
CA ARG A 533 -5.85 4.38 4.67
C ARG A 533 -4.74 4.43 5.72
N GLY A 534 -3.69 3.65 5.52
CA GLY A 534 -2.57 3.54 6.44
C GLY A 534 -1.28 4.23 5.99
N PRO A 535 -0.29 4.35 6.89
CA PRO A 535 1.05 4.85 6.57
C PRO A 535 1.90 3.77 5.90
N MET A 536 1.40 3.18 4.81
CA MET A 536 1.94 1.96 4.21
C MET A 536 2.43 2.16 2.78
N GLU A 537 3.27 1.22 2.36
CA GLU A 537 3.59 0.93 0.98
C GLU A 537 2.98 -0.44 0.66
N GLU A 538 1.88 -0.44 -0.09
CA GLU A 538 0.97 -1.58 -0.25
C GLU A 538 1.65 -2.82 -0.85
N LEU A 539 2.50 -2.65 -1.88
CA LEU A 539 3.25 -3.76 -2.49
C LEU A 539 4.23 -4.38 -1.50
N GLN A 540 4.84 -3.55 -0.66
CA GLN A 540 5.83 -3.99 0.32
C GLN A 540 5.19 -4.81 1.44
N ILE A 541 4.10 -4.32 2.04
CA ILE A 541 3.43 -5.03 3.14
C ILE A 541 2.83 -6.35 2.68
N GLY A 542 2.16 -6.37 1.51
CA GLY A 542 1.60 -7.60 0.97
C GLY A 542 2.63 -8.67 0.62
N SER A 543 3.89 -8.27 0.37
CA SER A 543 5.00 -9.21 0.16
C SER A 543 5.50 -9.87 1.45
N ARG A 544 5.03 -9.43 2.62
CA ARG A 544 5.47 -9.93 3.94
C ARG A 544 4.60 -11.05 4.50
N VAL A 545 3.52 -11.44 3.82
CA VAL A 545 2.59 -12.51 4.27
C VAL A 545 2.59 -13.71 3.32
N ASP A 546 1.99 -14.81 3.74
CA ASP A 546 1.92 -16.04 2.94
C ASP A 546 0.79 -15.99 1.91
N GLY A 547 -0.32 -15.34 2.21
CA GLY A 547 -1.48 -15.18 1.35
C GLY A 547 -1.92 -13.72 1.24
N VAL A 548 -1.95 -13.20 0.03
CA VAL A 548 -2.39 -11.82 -0.24
C VAL A 548 -3.78 -11.81 -0.82
N MET A 549 -4.60 -10.85 -0.38
CA MET A 549 -5.97 -10.68 -0.82
C MET A 549 -6.22 -9.26 -1.34
N GLY A 550 -7.08 -9.17 -2.33
CA GLY A 550 -7.72 -7.93 -2.76
C GLY A 550 -9.17 -7.90 -2.32
N GLU A 551 -9.93 -6.96 -2.86
CA GLU A 551 -11.35 -6.78 -2.57
C GLU A 551 -12.08 -6.32 -3.83
N PHE A 552 -13.29 -6.82 -4.05
CA PHE A 552 -14.17 -6.28 -5.08
C PHE A 552 -15.64 -6.38 -4.69
N TRP A 553 -16.38 -5.36 -5.09
CA TRP A 553 -17.78 -5.16 -4.73
C TRP A 553 -18.70 -5.37 -5.91
N ASN A 554 -19.97 -5.63 -5.63
CA ASN A 554 -21.07 -5.73 -6.59
C ASN A 554 -22.10 -4.60 -6.42
N GLY A 555 -23.06 -4.48 -7.35
CA GLY A 555 -24.16 -3.53 -7.27
C GLY A 555 -23.79 -2.06 -7.53
N LEU A 556 -24.48 -1.14 -6.87
CA LEU A 556 -24.27 0.30 -7.00
C LEU A 556 -22.87 0.74 -6.54
N SER A 557 -22.32 0.05 -5.55
CA SER A 557 -20.93 0.26 -5.13
C SER A 557 -19.96 -0.03 -6.26
N ALA A 558 -20.25 -0.99 -7.14
CA ALA A 558 -19.49 -1.23 -8.36
C ALA A 558 -19.52 -0.02 -9.32
N ILE A 559 -20.57 0.80 -9.31
CA ILE A 559 -20.65 2.04 -10.09
C ILE A 559 -19.81 3.15 -9.42
N PHE A 560 -19.83 3.23 -8.10
CA PHE A 560 -18.91 4.08 -7.32
C PHE A 560 -17.46 3.58 -7.34
N GLN A 561 -17.21 2.35 -7.78
CA GLN A 561 -15.90 1.80 -8.10
C GLN A 561 -15.19 2.49 -9.29
N ASN A 562 -15.75 3.53 -9.86
CA ASN A 562 -14.95 4.59 -10.48
C ASN A 562 -14.00 5.25 -9.45
N ASN A 563 -14.16 4.98 -8.16
CA ASN A 563 -13.16 5.24 -7.16
C ASN A 563 -11.94 4.33 -7.45
N LEU A 564 -10.83 4.96 -7.81
CA LEU A 564 -9.55 4.32 -8.14
C LEU A 564 -9.08 3.30 -7.08
N MET A 565 -9.52 3.43 -5.83
CA MET A 565 -9.13 2.57 -4.73
C MET A 565 -9.60 1.12 -4.92
N MET A 566 -10.87 0.90 -5.22
CA MET A 566 -11.44 -0.46 -5.33
C MET A 566 -11.07 -1.19 -6.62
N ARG A 567 -10.76 -0.46 -7.69
CA ARG A 567 -10.31 -1.06 -8.95
C ARG A 567 -8.89 -1.61 -8.90
N ARG A 568 -8.09 -1.18 -7.92
CA ARG A 568 -6.67 -1.54 -7.89
C ARG A 568 -6.37 -2.71 -6.94
N THR A 569 -7.25 -3.01 -5.95
CA THR A 569 -6.93 -4.00 -4.92
C THR A 569 -6.77 -5.40 -5.49
N THR A 570 -7.62 -5.82 -6.43
CA THR A 570 -7.49 -7.10 -7.14
C THR A 570 -6.20 -7.17 -7.94
N LYS A 571 -5.84 -6.09 -8.66
CA LYS A 571 -4.60 -6.04 -9.42
C LYS A 571 -3.37 -5.90 -8.52
N LEU A 572 -3.50 -5.19 -7.40
CA LEU A 572 -2.49 -5.09 -6.36
C LEU A 572 -2.13 -6.49 -5.82
N ALA A 573 -3.13 -7.24 -5.36
CA ALA A 573 -2.95 -8.60 -4.86
C ALA A 573 -2.29 -9.51 -5.89
N SER A 574 -2.75 -9.50 -7.14
CA SER A 574 -2.16 -10.33 -8.20
C SER A 574 -0.72 -9.91 -8.53
N SER A 575 -0.40 -8.62 -8.50
CA SER A 575 0.96 -8.14 -8.73
C SER A 575 1.91 -8.59 -7.63
N ILE A 576 1.50 -8.48 -6.36
CA ILE A 576 2.27 -8.96 -5.21
C ILE A 576 2.51 -10.47 -5.33
N ALA A 577 1.45 -11.24 -5.57
CA ALA A 577 1.54 -12.69 -5.67
C ALA A 577 2.49 -13.14 -6.78
N HIS A 578 2.41 -12.54 -7.96
CA HIS A 578 3.26 -12.88 -9.09
C HIS A 578 4.74 -12.61 -8.82
N ILE A 579 5.06 -11.44 -8.25
CA ILE A 579 6.45 -11.08 -7.91
C ILE A 579 7.04 -12.02 -6.85
N ASN A 580 6.21 -12.47 -5.89
CA ASN A 580 6.63 -13.34 -4.81
C ASN A 580 6.46 -14.84 -5.12
N GLY A 581 6.06 -15.21 -6.34
CA GLY A 581 5.87 -16.61 -6.75
C GLY A 581 4.71 -17.32 -6.07
N GLN A 582 3.76 -16.58 -5.48
CA GLN A 582 2.56 -17.14 -4.87
C GLN A 582 1.59 -17.61 -5.95
N LYS A 583 1.03 -18.80 -5.76
CA LYS A 583 0.11 -19.42 -6.73
C LYS A 583 -1.35 -19.05 -6.49
N VAL A 584 -1.70 -18.73 -5.23
CA VAL A 584 -3.05 -18.39 -4.82
C VAL A 584 -3.14 -16.88 -4.62
N VAL A 585 -4.08 -16.26 -5.29
CA VAL A 585 -4.39 -14.84 -5.19
C VAL A 585 -5.84 -14.71 -4.72
N GLY A 586 -6.03 -14.33 -3.46
CA GLY A 586 -7.34 -14.20 -2.85
C GLY A 586 -8.00 -12.87 -3.13
N ALA A 587 -9.30 -12.80 -2.91
CA ALA A 587 -10.03 -11.54 -2.75
C ALA A 587 -11.27 -11.74 -1.88
N GLU A 588 -11.56 -10.78 -1.00
CA GLU A 588 -12.91 -10.54 -0.51
C GLU A 588 -13.80 -10.28 -1.71
N ALA A 589 -14.83 -11.08 -1.86
CA ALA A 589 -15.53 -11.18 -3.12
C ALA A 589 -17.02 -10.86 -2.99
N TYR A 590 -17.52 -10.04 -3.91
CA TYR A 590 -18.95 -9.73 -4.06
C TYR A 590 -19.56 -8.97 -2.88
N THR A 591 -18.75 -8.25 -2.13
CA THR A 591 -19.27 -7.35 -1.09
C THR A 591 -20.25 -6.36 -1.69
N SER A 592 -21.34 -6.08 -1.01
CA SER A 592 -22.37 -5.17 -1.49
C SER A 592 -22.96 -4.31 -0.38
N GLU A 593 -23.30 -3.07 -0.75
CA GLU A 593 -24.02 -2.19 0.15
C GLU A 593 -25.46 -2.70 0.38
N PRO A 594 -26.05 -2.49 1.56
CA PRO A 594 -27.41 -2.92 1.88
C PRO A 594 -28.45 -2.45 0.86
N GLU A 595 -28.29 -1.24 0.33
CA GLU A 595 -29.21 -0.62 -0.62
C GLU A 595 -29.20 -1.30 -1.99
N SER A 596 -28.08 -1.90 -2.38
CA SER A 596 -27.95 -2.59 -3.67
C SER A 596 -28.13 -4.10 -3.56
N GLY A 597 -27.68 -4.71 -2.47
CA GLY A 597 -27.75 -6.15 -2.25
C GLY A 597 -29.17 -6.66 -2.04
N ARG A 598 -29.80 -6.28 -0.93
CA ARG A 598 -31.20 -6.60 -0.57
C ARG A 598 -31.59 -8.08 -0.74
N TRP A 599 -30.63 -9.01 -0.55
CA TRP A 599 -30.80 -10.44 -0.83
C TRP A 599 -31.29 -10.76 -2.26
N GLN A 600 -31.01 -9.88 -3.23
CA GLN A 600 -31.44 -10.03 -4.63
C GLN A 600 -30.29 -10.43 -5.55
N GLU A 601 -29.07 -10.48 -5.04
CA GLU A 601 -27.89 -10.88 -5.79
C GLU A 601 -27.79 -12.41 -5.88
N TYR A 602 -27.68 -12.90 -7.10
CA TYR A 602 -27.63 -14.33 -7.40
C TYR A 602 -26.51 -14.61 -8.42
N PRO A 603 -26.07 -15.86 -8.63
CA PRO A 603 -24.86 -16.16 -9.40
C PRO A 603 -24.77 -15.49 -10.77
N PHE A 604 -25.87 -15.36 -11.49
CA PHE A 604 -25.85 -14.69 -12.80
C PHE A 604 -25.58 -13.18 -12.68
N ALA A 605 -26.13 -12.52 -11.68
CA ALA A 605 -25.88 -11.09 -11.42
C ALA A 605 -24.42 -10.83 -11.00
N LEU A 606 -23.82 -11.77 -10.28
CA LEU A 606 -22.43 -11.69 -9.80
C LEU A 606 -21.39 -12.01 -10.89
N LYS A 607 -21.79 -12.73 -11.94
CA LYS A 607 -20.86 -13.31 -12.93
C LYS A 607 -19.93 -12.29 -13.57
N ALA A 608 -20.43 -11.18 -14.04
CA ALA A 608 -19.63 -10.19 -14.78
C ALA A 608 -18.51 -9.56 -13.92
N VAL A 609 -18.80 -9.34 -12.64
CA VAL A 609 -17.81 -8.79 -11.69
C VAL A 609 -16.78 -9.84 -11.33
N GLY A 610 -17.21 -11.08 -11.13
CA GLY A 610 -16.30 -12.21 -10.90
C GLY A 610 -15.40 -12.50 -12.09
N ASP A 611 -15.94 -12.53 -13.33
CA ASP A 611 -15.15 -12.72 -14.55
C ASP A 611 -14.07 -11.62 -14.67
N LYS A 612 -14.40 -10.36 -14.32
CA LYS A 612 -13.43 -9.28 -14.28
C LYS A 612 -12.32 -9.57 -13.27
N ALA A 613 -12.65 -9.99 -12.06
CA ALA A 613 -11.66 -10.32 -11.03
C ALA A 613 -10.72 -11.45 -11.48
N PHE A 614 -11.23 -12.48 -12.14
CA PHE A 614 -10.40 -13.53 -12.75
C PHE A 614 -9.44 -12.98 -13.81
N THR A 615 -9.90 -12.04 -14.66
CA THR A 615 -9.01 -11.42 -15.67
C THR A 615 -7.92 -10.53 -15.05
N GLU A 616 -8.12 -10.06 -13.83
CA GLU A 616 -7.15 -9.29 -13.06
C GLU A 616 -6.17 -10.17 -12.28
N GLY A 617 -6.39 -11.47 -12.25
CA GLY A 617 -5.49 -12.47 -11.69
C GLY A 617 -5.96 -13.10 -10.38
N ILE A 618 -7.14 -12.75 -9.87
CA ILE A 618 -7.74 -13.42 -8.70
C ILE A 618 -8.09 -14.86 -9.09
N ASN A 619 -7.75 -15.81 -8.25
CA ASN A 619 -8.05 -17.24 -8.47
C ASN A 619 -8.63 -17.93 -7.22
N ARG A 620 -8.79 -17.20 -6.09
CA ARG A 620 -9.50 -17.64 -4.89
C ARG A 620 -10.51 -16.58 -4.46
N MET A 621 -11.80 -16.88 -4.64
CA MET A 621 -12.87 -16.04 -4.10
C MET A 621 -13.08 -16.38 -2.63
N VAL A 622 -13.06 -15.37 -1.75
CA VAL A 622 -13.52 -15.43 -0.37
C VAL A 622 -14.84 -14.67 -0.32
N ILE A 623 -15.96 -15.39 -0.42
CA ILE A 623 -17.27 -14.77 -0.64
C ILE A 623 -17.69 -14.00 0.61
N HIS A 624 -18.04 -12.73 0.48
CA HIS A 624 -18.54 -11.89 1.54
C HIS A 624 -20.06 -11.73 1.41
N ARG A 625 -20.87 -12.36 2.25
CA ARG A 625 -20.48 -13.14 3.42
C ARG A 625 -21.56 -14.20 3.76
N TYR A 626 -21.21 -15.11 4.65
CA TYR A 626 -22.13 -16.01 5.33
C TYR A 626 -22.29 -15.58 6.79
N ALA A 627 -23.48 -15.15 7.22
CA ALA A 627 -23.74 -14.87 8.62
C ALA A 627 -24.10 -16.17 9.34
N MET A 628 -23.49 -16.43 10.49
CA MET A 628 -23.77 -17.59 11.32
C MET A 628 -25.27 -17.65 11.68
N GLN A 629 -25.87 -18.81 11.50
CA GLN A 629 -27.29 -19.06 11.78
C GLN A 629 -27.46 -19.75 13.13
N PRO A 630 -27.80 -19.01 14.21
CA PRO A 630 -27.90 -19.57 15.55
C PRO A 630 -29.15 -20.48 15.73
N HIS A 631 -30.15 -20.30 14.88
CA HIS A 631 -31.42 -21.05 14.92
C HIS A 631 -31.65 -21.77 13.60
N PRO A 632 -31.88 -23.11 13.62
CA PRO A 632 -32.00 -23.90 12.39
C PRO A 632 -33.19 -23.55 11.50
N ASP A 633 -34.22 -22.92 12.06
CA ASP A 633 -35.44 -22.57 11.37
C ASP A 633 -35.60 -21.05 11.15
N ALA A 634 -34.57 -20.24 11.49
CA ALA A 634 -34.63 -18.81 11.26
C ALA A 634 -34.34 -18.47 9.79
N ALA A 635 -34.99 -17.44 9.30
CA ALA A 635 -34.63 -16.83 8.04
C ALA A 635 -33.19 -16.24 8.13
N PRO A 636 -32.46 -16.14 7.02
CA PRO A 636 -31.13 -15.48 7.03
C PRO A 636 -31.21 -14.10 7.66
N ALA A 637 -30.28 -13.80 8.54
CA ALA A 637 -30.17 -12.49 9.20
C ALA A 637 -29.71 -11.40 8.22
#